data_8f2b435ba8310e499588924657582e79
#
_entry.id   8f2b435ba8310e499588924657582e79
#
_cell.length_a   1.000
_cell.length_b   1.000
_cell.length_c   1.000
_cell.angle_alpha   90.00
_cell.angle_beta   90.00
_cell.angle_gamma   90.00
#
_symmetry.space_group_name_H-M   'P 1'
#
loop_
_entity.id
_entity.type
_entity.pdbx_description
1 polymer ?
#
loop_
_entity_poly.entity_id
_entity_poly.type
_entity_poly.pdbx_seq_one_letter_code
_entity_poly.pdbx_strand_id
1 'polypeptide(L)'
;LYRIEDDYYYFDDDGKQIKNQFKKVSMNENDQISYFDKDGKMVTNQYKEKIFNEDGQLLINEDTLLKQAQAIINKYGGNVGLYFKDLRTQQEISINDNTFYPCSIIKVCVLVTVYNYIDQGLLEYDSCQTYLENMIIHSDNTSYNALITMLGNGDGIKGLQVVNTYMMQLGLQNTQLMFDPLSLK
;
A
#
# COMPACT_ATOMS: atom_id res chain seq x y z
N LEU A 1 15.06 -19.80 15.72
CA LEU A 1 15.79 -20.16 14.52
C LEU A 1 17.23 -20.54 14.92
N TYR A 2 17.72 -21.66 14.44
CA TYR A 2 19.03 -22.19 14.76
C TYR A 2 19.81 -22.49 13.49
N ARG A 3 21.08 -22.11 13.45
CA ARG A 3 21.98 -22.47 12.36
C ARG A 3 22.80 -23.70 12.79
N ILE A 4 22.75 -24.73 11.96
CA ILE A 4 23.52 -25.96 12.12
C ILE A 4 24.28 -26.18 10.81
N GLU A 5 25.60 -26.09 10.86
CA GLU A 5 26.47 -26.01 9.69
C GLU A 5 26.07 -24.82 8.79
N ASP A 6 25.65 -25.10 7.54
CA ASP A 6 25.21 -24.07 6.60
C ASP A 6 23.69 -23.96 6.45
N ASP A 7 22.93 -24.76 7.21
CA ASP A 7 21.48 -24.82 7.16
C ASP A 7 20.82 -24.15 8.36
N TYR A 8 19.61 -23.62 8.18
CA TYR A 8 18.79 -23.08 9.25
C TYR A 8 17.63 -24.02 9.58
N TYR A 9 17.33 -24.15 10.89
CA TYR A 9 16.27 -24.96 11.45
C TYR A 9 15.45 -24.16 12.46
N TYR A 10 14.17 -24.47 12.58
CA TYR A 10 13.31 -23.86 13.58
C TYR A 10 12.77 -24.92 14.52
N PHE A 11 12.81 -24.63 15.82
CA PHE A 11 12.19 -25.42 16.88
C PHE A 11 11.16 -24.52 17.57
N ASP A 12 10.01 -25.09 17.92
CA ASP A 12 8.97 -24.40 18.69
C ASP A 12 9.38 -24.30 20.19
N ASP A 13 8.47 -23.72 20.98
CA ASP A 13 8.73 -23.48 22.41
C ASP A 13 8.83 -24.79 23.21
N ASP A 14 8.29 -25.90 22.71
CA ASP A 14 8.39 -27.25 23.26
C ASP A 14 9.65 -27.99 22.76
N GLY A 15 10.49 -27.36 21.99
CA GLY A 15 11.71 -27.93 21.42
C GLY A 15 11.47 -28.87 20.22
N LYS A 16 10.25 -28.91 19.67
CA LYS A 16 9.92 -29.72 18.51
C LYS A 16 10.35 -29.05 17.23
N GLN A 17 11.07 -29.79 16.38
CA GLN A 17 11.50 -29.30 15.07
C GLN A 17 10.31 -29.07 14.12
N ILE A 18 10.27 -27.90 13.50
CA ILE A 18 9.31 -27.55 12.46
C ILE A 18 9.72 -28.19 11.13
N LYS A 19 8.79 -28.90 10.48
CA LYS A 19 8.99 -29.60 9.20
C LYS A 19 7.76 -29.49 8.31
N ASN A 20 7.95 -29.46 6.99
CA ASN A 20 6.90 -29.41 5.96
C ASN A 20 5.89 -28.28 6.13
N GLN A 21 6.32 -27.13 6.67
CA GLN A 21 5.39 -26.04 6.91
C GLN A 21 6.06 -24.66 6.84
N PHE A 22 5.23 -23.64 6.65
CA PHE A 22 5.63 -22.26 6.77
C PHE A 22 5.67 -21.84 8.24
N LYS A 23 6.65 -21.00 8.58
CA LYS A 23 6.77 -20.38 9.88
C LYS A 23 7.21 -18.94 9.75
N LYS A 24 6.61 -18.06 10.54
CA LYS A 24 7.14 -16.71 10.74
C LYS A 24 8.39 -16.82 11.62
N VAL A 25 9.50 -16.31 11.15
CA VAL A 25 10.79 -16.30 11.83
C VAL A 25 11.37 -14.88 11.83
N SER A 26 12.18 -14.58 12.84
CA SER A 26 12.99 -13.35 12.85
C SER A 26 14.41 -13.67 12.42
N MET A 27 14.89 -12.97 11.39
CA MET A 27 16.24 -13.09 10.87
C MET A 27 16.80 -11.68 10.60
N ASN A 28 17.99 -11.38 11.12
CA ASN A 28 18.61 -10.05 10.99
C ASN A 28 17.69 -8.90 11.43
N GLU A 29 17.00 -9.07 12.56
CA GLU A 29 16.03 -8.10 13.12
C GLU A 29 14.77 -7.87 12.28
N ASN A 30 14.56 -8.67 11.24
CA ASN A 30 13.37 -8.60 10.39
C ASN A 30 12.53 -9.86 10.51
N ASP A 31 11.22 -9.68 10.60
CA ASP A 31 10.25 -10.76 10.54
C ASP A 31 10.01 -11.18 9.09
N GLN A 32 10.10 -12.48 8.83
CA GLN A 32 9.87 -13.05 7.50
C GLN A 32 9.10 -14.37 7.56
N ILE A 33 8.51 -14.77 6.44
CA ILE A 33 7.89 -16.08 6.25
C ILE A 33 8.90 -16.99 5.56
N SER A 34 9.26 -18.08 6.23
CA SER A 34 10.15 -19.11 5.67
C SER A 34 9.44 -20.47 5.66
N TYR A 35 9.84 -21.33 4.71
CA TYR A 35 9.37 -22.72 4.64
C TYR A 35 10.47 -23.65 5.12
N PHE A 36 10.11 -24.64 5.93
CA PHE A 36 10.99 -25.71 6.37
C PHE A 36 10.55 -27.00 5.70
N ASP A 37 11.48 -27.66 5.03
CA ASP A 37 11.22 -28.88 4.25
C ASP A 37 10.94 -30.11 5.12
N LYS A 38 10.90 -31.29 4.49
CA LYS A 38 10.66 -32.57 5.19
C LYS A 38 11.73 -32.93 6.21
N ASP A 39 12.95 -32.44 6.02
CA ASP A 39 14.09 -32.67 6.89
C ASP A 39 14.22 -31.54 7.95
N GLY A 40 13.39 -30.51 7.84
CA GLY A 40 13.34 -29.35 8.71
C GLY A 40 14.36 -28.28 8.34
N LYS A 41 14.97 -28.36 7.17
CA LYS A 41 15.87 -27.32 6.65
C LYS A 41 15.07 -26.15 6.08
N MET A 42 15.52 -24.95 6.36
CA MET A 42 14.94 -23.75 5.74
C MET A 42 15.27 -23.73 4.26
N VAL A 43 14.20 -23.59 3.45
CA VAL A 43 14.35 -23.55 1.99
C VAL A 43 14.80 -22.16 1.55
N THR A 44 15.83 -22.14 0.73
CA THR A 44 16.25 -20.99 -0.06
C THR A 44 16.00 -21.25 -1.54
N ASN A 45 15.97 -20.23 -2.37
CA ASN A 45 15.70 -20.28 -3.80
C ASN A 45 14.28 -20.72 -4.14
N GLN A 46 14.03 -21.96 -4.51
CA GLN A 46 12.72 -22.42 -4.98
C GLN A 46 12.27 -23.73 -4.33
N TYR A 47 11.02 -23.77 -3.89
CA TYR A 47 10.34 -24.99 -3.48
C TYR A 47 8.94 -25.04 -4.09
N LYS A 48 8.67 -26.01 -4.97
CA LYS A 48 7.46 -26.10 -5.80
C LYS A 48 7.30 -24.81 -6.63
N GLU A 49 6.16 -24.12 -6.48
CA GLU A 49 5.85 -22.86 -7.18
C GLU A 49 6.27 -21.60 -6.41
N LYS A 50 6.94 -21.79 -5.25
CA LYS A 50 7.34 -20.67 -4.35
C LYS A 50 8.82 -20.39 -4.49
N ILE A 51 9.15 -19.11 -4.51
CA ILE A 51 10.51 -18.59 -4.64
C ILE A 51 10.93 -18.01 -3.29
N PHE A 52 12.17 -18.25 -2.91
CA PHE A 52 12.78 -17.71 -1.69
C PHE A 52 14.09 -17.03 -2.05
N ASN A 53 14.44 -15.94 -1.33
CA ASN A 53 15.76 -15.35 -1.46
C ASN A 53 16.83 -16.19 -0.70
N GLU A 54 18.08 -15.73 -0.72
CA GLU A 54 19.19 -16.40 -0.06
C GLU A 54 19.03 -16.55 1.46
N ASP A 55 18.29 -15.62 2.08
CA ASP A 55 17.95 -15.67 3.51
C ASP A 55 16.71 -16.54 3.81
N GLY A 56 16.20 -17.27 2.83
CA GLY A 56 15.01 -18.12 2.96
C GLY A 56 13.69 -17.36 3.15
N GLN A 57 13.66 -16.07 2.81
CA GLN A 57 12.44 -15.27 2.83
C GLN A 57 11.57 -15.61 1.61
N LEU A 58 10.30 -15.92 1.85
CA LEU A 58 9.33 -16.15 0.77
C LEU A 58 9.15 -14.87 -0.06
N LEU A 59 9.42 -14.99 -1.36
CA LEU A 59 9.18 -13.95 -2.35
C LEU A 59 7.83 -14.16 -3.04
N ILE A 60 7.31 -13.10 -3.63
CA ILE A 60 6.15 -13.19 -4.52
C ILE A 60 6.59 -13.86 -5.81
N ASN A 61 5.84 -14.89 -6.23
CA ASN A 61 5.95 -15.39 -7.60
C ASN A 61 5.12 -14.45 -8.50
N GLU A 62 5.78 -13.49 -9.11
CA GLU A 62 5.16 -12.43 -9.92
C GLU A 62 4.35 -13.01 -11.08
N ASP A 63 4.89 -14.00 -11.80
CA ASP A 63 4.20 -14.64 -12.91
C ASP A 63 2.90 -15.33 -12.49
N THR A 64 2.92 -16.02 -11.36
CA THR A 64 1.73 -16.68 -10.81
C THR A 64 0.70 -15.66 -10.37
N LEU A 65 1.12 -14.61 -9.67
CA LEU A 65 0.21 -13.55 -9.20
C LEU A 65 -0.40 -12.79 -10.38
N LEU A 66 0.39 -12.43 -11.39
CA LEU A 66 -0.08 -11.79 -12.62
C LEU A 66 -1.10 -12.67 -13.36
N LYS A 67 -0.82 -13.97 -13.54
CA LYS A 67 -1.75 -14.90 -14.19
C LYS A 67 -3.07 -15.03 -13.43
N GLN A 68 -3.04 -15.12 -12.11
CA GLN A 68 -4.23 -15.20 -11.28
C GLN A 68 -5.05 -13.90 -11.33
N ALA A 69 -4.40 -12.74 -11.21
CA ALA A 69 -5.04 -11.45 -11.32
C ALA A 69 -5.70 -11.26 -12.70
N GLN A 70 -4.99 -11.58 -13.78
CA GLN A 70 -5.51 -11.48 -15.14
C GLN A 70 -6.69 -12.44 -15.37
N ALA A 71 -6.66 -13.65 -14.80
CA ALA A 71 -7.78 -14.59 -14.90
C ALA A 71 -9.04 -14.04 -14.21
N ILE A 72 -8.89 -13.38 -13.05
CA ILE A 72 -10.00 -12.74 -12.35
C ILE A 72 -10.54 -11.56 -13.18
N ILE A 73 -9.68 -10.70 -13.69
CA ILE A 73 -10.06 -9.55 -14.53
C ILE A 73 -10.84 -10.05 -15.75
N ASN A 74 -10.33 -11.06 -16.45
CA ASN A 74 -10.96 -11.63 -17.63
C ASN A 74 -12.34 -12.26 -17.33
N LYS A 75 -12.48 -12.87 -16.14
CA LYS A 75 -13.75 -13.48 -15.72
C LYS A 75 -14.85 -12.45 -15.48
N TYR A 76 -14.52 -11.34 -14.86
CA TYR A 76 -15.52 -10.31 -14.48
C TYR A 76 -15.64 -9.21 -15.50
N GLY A 77 -14.64 -9.02 -16.35
CA GLY A 77 -14.60 -7.97 -17.38
C GLY A 77 -14.37 -6.57 -16.78
N GLY A 78 -14.47 -5.57 -17.65
CA GLY A 78 -14.30 -4.17 -17.26
C GLY A 78 -12.88 -3.63 -17.47
N ASN A 79 -12.70 -2.35 -17.19
CA ASN A 79 -11.41 -1.68 -17.24
C ASN A 79 -10.84 -1.64 -15.82
N VAL A 80 -9.92 -2.53 -15.52
CA VAL A 80 -9.34 -2.72 -14.18
C VAL A 80 -7.85 -2.43 -14.24
N GLY A 81 -7.37 -1.54 -13.37
CA GLY A 81 -5.95 -1.37 -13.07
C GLY A 81 -5.60 -2.04 -11.74
N LEU A 82 -4.45 -2.66 -11.68
CA LEU A 82 -3.90 -3.24 -10.46
C LEU A 82 -2.47 -2.78 -10.27
N TYR A 83 -2.16 -2.29 -9.09
CA TYR A 83 -0.78 -2.12 -8.62
C TYR A 83 -0.64 -2.78 -7.26
N PHE A 84 0.38 -3.59 -7.11
CA PHE A 84 0.73 -4.23 -5.86
C PHE A 84 2.23 -4.09 -5.60
N LYS A 85 2.59 -3.73 -4.38
CA LYS A 85 3.99 -3.66 -3.92
C LYS A 85 4.13 -4.33 -2.56
N ASP A 86 5.04 -5.27 -2.44
CA ASP A 86 5.49 -5.78 -1.16
C ASP A 86 6.58 -4.84 -0.61
N LEU A 87 6.24 -4.09 0.43
CA LEU A 87 7.17 -3.09 1.01
C LEU A 87 8.42 -3.73 1.64
N ARG A 88 8.35 -5.00 2.00
CA ARG A 88 9.45 -5.74 2.61
C ARG A 88 10.47 -6.20 1.57
N THR A 89 10.01 -6.79 0.46
CA THR A 89 10.86 -7.32 -0.60
C THR A 89 11.10 -6.32 -1.72
N GLN A 90 10.34 -5.21 -1.74
CA GLN A 90 10.29 -4.21 -2.82
C GLN A 90 9.83 -4.78 -4.18
N GLN A 91 9.34 -6.02 -4.21
CA GLN A 91 8.74 -6.58 -5.42
C GLN A 91 7.44 -5.85 -5.75
N GLU A 92 7.20 -5.60 -7.01
CA GLU A 92 5.99 -4.91 -7.48
C GLU A 92 5.46 -5.53 -8.78
N ILE A 93 4.15 -5.48 -8.92
CA ILE A 93 3.47 -5.83 -10.16
C ILE A 93 2.47 -4.74 -10.52
N SER A 94 2.26 -4.54 -11.82
CA SER A 94 1.27 -3.63 -12.36
C SER A 94 0.53 -4.28 -13.52
N ILE A 95 -0.77 -4.05 -13.59
CA ILE A 95 -1.63 -4.44 -14.71
C ILE A 95 -2.40 -3.21 -15.12
N ASN A 96 -2.35 -2.87 -16.43
CA ASN A 96 -3.16 -1.81 -17.02
C ASN A 96 -2.95 -0.45 -16.32
N ASP A 97 -1.72 0.06 -16.40
CA ASP A 97 -1.33 1.37 -15.86
C ASP A 97 -1.88 2.52 -16.75
N ASN A 98 -3.21 2.62 -16.81
CA ASN A 98 -3.92 3.67 -17.52
C ASN A 98 -4.47 4.72 -16.55
N THR A 99 -4.92 5.84 -17.10
CA THR A 99 -5.64 6.86 -16.33
C THR A 99 -7.03 6.37 -15.97
N PHE A 100 -7.37 6.46 -14.69
CA PHE A 100 -8.68 6.13 -14.14
C PHE A 100 -9.30 7.36 -13.48
N TYR A 101 -10.64 7.45 -13.53
CA TYR A 101 -11.35 8.42 -12.71
C TYR A 101 -11.42 7.91 -11.27
N PRO A 102 -10.76 8.61 -10.31
CA PRO A 102 -10.50 8.05 -8.98
C PRO A 102 -11.71 8.04 -8.04
N CYS A 103 -12.82 8.71 -8.39
CA CYS A 103 -13.96 8.90 -7.49
C CYS A 103 -13.50 9.39 -6.11
N SER A 104 -14.06 8.84 -5.04
CA SER A 104 -13.73 9.25 -3.66
C SER A 104 -12.33 8.83 -3.18
N ILE A 105 -11.61 7.99 -3.92
CA ILE A 105 -10.21 7.66 -3.56
C ILE A 105 -9.33 8.92 -3.58
N ILE A 106 -9.66 9.91 -4.41
CA ILE A 106 -8.93 11.19 -4.47
C ILE A 106 -8.92 11.94 -3.12
N LYS A 107 -9.87 11.68 -2.23
CA LYS A 107 -9.95 12.29 -0.90
C LYS A 107 -8.72 12.01 -0.03
N VAL A 108 -8.02 10.91 -0.29
CA VAL A 108 -6.75 10.60 0.36
C VAL A 108 -5.68 11.67 0.07
N CYS A 109 -5.68 12.24 -1.14
CA CYS A 109 -4.77 13.34 -1.49
C CYS A 109 -5.03 14.59 -0.64
N VAL A 110 -6.30 14.92 -0.38
CA VAL A 110 -6.67 16.02 0.51
C VAL A 110 -6.28 15.71 1.95
N LEU A 111 -6.54 14.49 2.43
CA LEU A 111 -6.17 14.04 3.77
C LEU A 111 -4.68 14.27 4.06
N VAL A 112 -3.80 13.76 3.20
CA VAL A 112 -2.34 13.87 3.42
C VAL A 112 -1.86 15.31 3.30
N THR A 113 -2.50 16.13 2.45
CA THR A 113 -2.16 17.55 2.32
C THR A 113 -2.56 18.35 3.57
N VAL A 114 -3.76 18.07 4.13
CA VAL A 114 -4.22 18.73 5.36
C VAL A 114 -3.29 18.39 6.51
N TYR A 115 -2.91 17.11 6.70
CA TYR A 115 -1.95 16.74 7.74
C TYR A 115 -0.58 17.39 7.54
N ASN A 116 -0.09 17.50 6.30
CA ASN A 116 1.15 18.23 6.03
C ASN A 116 1.05 19.71 6.43
N TYR A 117 -0.11 20.35 6.24
CA TYR A 117 -0.34 21.74 6.66
C TYR A 117 -0.43 21.88 8.18
N ILE A 118 -1.03 20.88 8.86
CA ILE A 118 -1.07 20.83 10.33
C ILE A 118 0.35 20.68 10.88
N ASP A 119 1.15 19.77 10.35
CA ASP A 119 2.54 19.54 10.77
C ASP A 119 3.43 20.78 10.58
N GLN A 120 3.10 21.62 9.60
CA GLN A 120 3.78 22.90 9.37
C GLN A 120 3.21 24.07 10.20
N GLY A 121 2.17 23.85 11.00
CA GLY A 121 1.49 24.89 11.78
C GLY A 121 0.70 25.90 10.92
N LEU A 122 0.35 25.52 9.68
CA LEU A 122 -0.45 26.35 8.76
C LEU A 122 -1.96 26.14 8.94
N LEU A 123 -2.36 25.03 9.54
CA LEU A 123 -3.73 24.72 9.93
C LEU A 123 -3.74 24.13 11.35
N GLU A 124 -4.79 24.46 12.11
CA GLU A 124 -5.02 23.88 13.43
C GLU A 124 -5.82 22.59 13.31
N TYR A 125 -5.35 21.51 13.96
CA TYR A 125 -6.01 20.18 13.92
C TYR A 125 -7.48 20.27 14.34
N ASP A 126 -7.79 20.95 15.44
CA ASP A 126 -9.13 21.07 15.99
C ASP A 126 -10.12 21.71 15.00
N SER A 127 -9.65 22.60 14.12
CA SER A 127 -10.47 23.20 13.07
C SER A 127 -10.76 22.26 11.90
N CYS A 128 -9.96 21.22 11.71
CA CYS A 128 -10.01 20.28 10.59
C CYS A 128 -10.63 18.94 10.97
N GLN A 129 -10.56 18.52 12.23
CA GLN A 129 -10.85 17.17 12.68
C GLN A 129 -12.22 16.65 12.20
N THR A 130 -13.29 17.37 12.47
CA THR A 130 -14.65 16.93 12.09
C THR A 130 -14.80 16.75 10.58
N TYR A 131 -14.18 17.64 9.79
CA TYR A 131 -14.20 17.53 8.32
C TYR A 131 -13.38 16.34 7.84
N LEU A 132 -12.19 16.09 8.42
CA LEU A 132 -11.36 14.94 8.10
C LEU A 132 -12.10 13.62 8.37
N GLU A 133 -12.70 13.48 9.54
CA GLU A 133 -13.48 12.30 9.92
C GLU A 133 -14.67 12.08 8.97
N ASN A 134 -15.49 13.08 8.72
CA ASN A 134 -16.64 12.97 7.82
C ASN A 134 -16.21 12.66 6.39
N MET A 135 -15.15 13.31 5.88
CA MET A 135 -14.64 13.07 4.54
C MET A 135 -14.17 11.63 4.36
N ILE A 136 -13.44 11.05 5.33
CA ILE A 136 -12.84 9.72 5.18
C ILE A 136 -13.80 8.62 5.58
N ILE A 137 -14.51 8.75 6.72
CA ILE A 137 -15.40 7.69 7.23
C ILE A 137 -16.70 7.62 6.41
N HIS A 138 -17.28 8.78 6.10
CA HIS A 138 -18.59 8.86 5.44
C HIS A 138 -18.48 9.26 3.96
N SER A 139 -17.26 9.49 3.47
CA SER A 139 -17.02 9.98 2.10
C SER A 139 -17.78 11.28 1.78
N ASP A 140 -17.95 12.15 2.80
CA ASP A 140 -18.73 13.40 2.67
C ASP A 140 -18.04 14.40 1.74
N ASN A 141 -18.79 14.87 0.74
CA ASN A 141 -18.28 15.85 -0.25
C ASN A 141 -18.30 17.28 0.30
N THR A 142 -19.18 17.59 1.24
CA THR A 142 -19.22 18.91 1.87
C THR A 142 -17.96 19.14 2.68
N SER A 143 -17.56 18.13 3.45
CA SER A 143 -16.32 18.15 4.23
C SER A 143 -15.08 18.19 3.34
N TYR A 144 -15.07 17.46 2.22
CA TYR A 144 -14.02 17.55 1.21
C TYR A 144 -13.86 19.00 0.69
N ASN A 145 -14.96 19.64 0.28
CA ASN A 145 -14.95 21.01 -0.23
C ASN A 145 -14.51 22.02 0.84
N ALA A 146 -14.92 21.84 2.10
CA ALA A 146 -14.51 22.66 3.22
C ALA A 146 -12.99 22.60 3.43
N LEU A 147 -12.41 21.39 3.46
CA LEU A 147 -10.95 21.20 3.62
C LEU A 147 -10.16 21.81 2.45
N ILE A 148 -10.61 21.65 1.22
CA ILE A 148 -10.02 22.31 0.04
C ILE A 148 -10.03 23.83 0.21
N THR A 149 -11.17 24.39 0.63
CA THR A 149 -11.30 25.83 0.86
C THR A 149 -10.38 26.33 1.98
N MET A 150 -10.23 25.55 3.07
CA MET A 150 -9.28 25.85 4.16
C MET A 150 -7.83 25.85 3.66
N LEU A 151 -7.41 24.86 2.88
CA LEU A 151 -6.08 24.78 2.27
C LEU A 151 -5.78 25.98 1.37
N GLY A 152 -6.79 26.52 0.72
CA GLY A 152 -6.68 27.71 -0.14
C GLY A 152 -6.91 29.04 0.57
N ASN A 153 -6.97 29.06 1.91
CA ASN A 153 -7.26 30.25 2.70
C ASN A 153 -8.57 30.95 2.26
N GLY A 154 -9.63 30.17 2.12
CA GLY A 154 -10.95 30.63 1.70
C GLY A 154 -11.22 30.53 0.19
N ASP A 155 -10.24 30.11 -0.59
CA ASP A 155 -10.35 29.99 -2.06
C ASP A 155 -10.19 28.51 -2.50
N GLY A 156 -11.30 27.90 -2.94
CA GLY A 156 -11.29 26.49 -3.35
C GLY A 156 -10.38 26.17 -4.53
N ILE A 157 -10.20 27.11 -5.48
CA ILE A 157 -9.31 26.92 -6.64
C ILE A 157 -7.85 26.87 -6.17
N LYS A 158 -7.48 27.80 -5.29
CA LYS A 158 -6.13 27.79 -4.67
C LYS A 158 -5.92 26.51 -3.85
N GLY A 159 -6.93 26.05 -3.12
CA GLY A 159 -6.87 24.83 -2.36
C GLY A 159 -6.59 23.60 -3.24
N LEU A 160 -7.25 23.49 -4.39
CA LEU A 160 -6.96 22.43 -5.37
C LEU A 160 -5.52 22.51 -5.90
N GLN A 161 -5.02 23.71 -6.16
CA GLN A 161 -3.62 23.92 -6.59
C GLN A 161 -2.62 23.49 -5.50
N VAL A 162 -2.92 23.79 -4.23
CA VAL A 162 -2.12 23.34 -3.08
C VAL A 162 -2.03 21.83 -3.04
N VAL A 163 -3.18 21.13 -3.12
CA VAL A 163 -3.18 19.66 -3.11
C VAL A 163 -2.41 19.09 -4.30
N ASN A 164 -2.67 19.58 -5.52
CA ASN A 164 -1.98 19.10 -6.71
C ASN A 164 -0.45 19.32 -6.62
N THR A 165 -0.03 20.48 -6.13
CA THR A 165 1.40 20.78 -5.94
C THR A 165 2.04 19.81 -4.94
N TYR A 166 1.38 19.54 -3.83
CA TYR A 166 1.88 18.60 -2.84
C TYR A 166 1.92 17.16 -3.36
N MET A 167 0.91 16.73 -4.12
CA MET A 167 0.94 15.41 -4.77
C MET A 167 2.11 15.27 -5.74
N MET A 168 2.41 16.30 -6.52
CA MET A 168 3.60 16.31 -7.39
C MET A 168 4.91 16.20 -6.58
N GLN A 169 5.02 16.88 -5.44
CA GLN A 169 6.19 16.79 -4.54
C GLN A 169 6.36 15.38 -3.96
N LEU A 170 5.28 14.66 -3.72
CA LEU A 170 5.27 13.26 -3.29
C LEU A 170 5.54 12.27 -4.44
N GLY A 171 5.75 12.74 -5.67
CA GLY A 171 6.02 11.91 -6.85
C GLY A 171 4.78 11.43 -7.61
N LEU A 172 3.57 11.84 -7.22
CA LEU A 172 2.30 11.46 -7.87
C LEU A 172 2.03 12.38 -9.09
N GLN A 173 2.89 12.29 -10.11
CA GLN A 173 2.87 13.21 -11.26
C GLN A 173 1.63 13.07 -12.15
N ASN A 174 0.96 11.91 -12.12
CA ASN A 174 -0.20 11.59 -12.95
C ASN A 174 -1.52 11.63 -12.16
N THR A 175 -1.49 12.08 -10.91
CA THR A 175 -2.67 12.24 -10.05
C THR A 175 -3.03 13.72 -9.96
N GLN A 176 -4.25 14.09 -10.35
CA GLN A 176 -4.67 15.48 -10.37
C GLN A 176 -6.12 15.64 -9.90
N LEU A 177 -6.34 16.58 -8.99
CA LEU A 177 -7.66 17.09 -8.65
C LEU A 177 -8.05 18.14 -9.68
N MET A 178 -9.22 17.97 -10.29
CA MET A 178 -9.77 18.93 -11.24
C MET A 178 -10.90 19.72 -10.60
N PHE A 179 -11.02 20.96 -11.02
CA PHE A 179 -12.13 21.81 -10.64
C PHE A 179 -13.42 21.31 -11.34
N ASP A 180 -14.42 20.93 -10.56
CA ASP A 180 -15.76 20.69 -11.06
C ASP A 180 -16.65 21.89 -10.71
N PRO A 181 -17.06 22.71 -11.71
CA PRO A 181 -17.90 23.88 -11.48
C PRO A 181 -19.26 23.54 -10.84
N LEU A 182 -19.69 22.28 -10.90
CA LEU A 182 -20.97 21.83 -10.37
C LEU A 182 -20.89 21.38 -8.91
N SER A 183 -19.68 21.10 -8.40
CA SER A 183 -19.48 20.58 -7.04
C SER A 183 -19.36 21.65 -5.95
N LEU A 184 -19.29 22.92 -6.33
CA LEU A 184 -19.17 24.07 -5.40
C LEU A 184 -20.47 24.90 -5.28
N LYS A 185 -21.61 24.34 -5.68
CA LYS A 185 -22.92 24.98 -5.50
C LYS A 185 -23.59 24.48 -4.24
#